data_3e59d0039874e822bbe6fcc8d3df4e10
#
_entry.id   3e59d0039874e822bbe6fcc8d3df4e10
#
_cell.length_a   1.000
_cell.length_b   1.000
_cell.length_c   1.000
_cell.angle_alpha   90.00
_cell.angle_beta   90.00
_cell.angle_gamma   90.00
#
_symmetry.space_group_name_H-M   'P 1'
#
loop_
_entity.id
_entity.type
_entity.pdbx_description
1 polymer ?
#
loop_
_entity_poly.entity_id
_entity_poly.type
_entity_poly.pdbx_seq_one_letter_code
_entity_poly.pdbx_strand_id
1 'polypeptide(L)'
;MKLDRVLPEKKKKMVIGVMFLVLLILQFLVLLYFGARKSGFHEDEFYSYYSTNKTAGLSVNDRTWLPRDSYRNDFVVLEGEEFRYDVVKMMQSWDVHPPLYYYILHTVCSLFPGVFTKWLGISVNLIAFVPCFLLLAYLVYNSVVTGGGEEEKRKGIWLSFLTCLAWGFSAAVVSGVMFIRMYQWLTLFVLLCACLHIRAIRKNDYGFRFLIPLGITVFLGFLTQYYYIIFHFFMGVGFCFLLLKAKRIRNLLAYVFSCGFGFFCAVLYYPASLSHIFRGYRGTEAVSEFSNAGNTLDRLKFFVSLFDKYVVNGTLAVIIMLICLLWITVFYLEKRKPEKGMGLLLFTCAGYFFTISKTALLLGETSNRYQLPIYGILVFLLLYFLYVPAEMLINRYIGEKNRQIALKWNYGVLLLLFAAVLFIDVTALRETKVFFLYEEEKPIMDYVKENSDVPVIVFYNESSPDNVWRLSDELMEFPEIYLASQGNQEKITDEKLTKSDRLLVYVADHEDKEECLYNLLRSSDRLSEYHVVAEKNLWTLYEMN
;
A
#
# COMPACT_ATOMS: atom_id res chain seq x y z
N MET A 1 -27.95 -26.14 10.98
CA MET A 1 -28.54 -26.16 9.63
C MET A 1 -28.22 -27.50 8.98
N LYS A 2 -29.20 -28.19 8.33
CA LYS A 2 -29.07 -29.57 7.81
C LYS A 2 -28.10 -29.75 6.61
N LEU A 3 -27.31 -28.72 6.24
CA LEU A 3 -26.39 -28.81 5.09
C LEU A 3 -25.23 -29.80 5.30
N ASP A 4 -24.81 -30.04 6.53
CA ASP A 4 -23.65 -30.90 6.83
C ASP A 4 -23.90 -32.41 6.60
N ARG A 5 -25.15 -32.82 6.49
CA ARG A 5 -25.53 -34.24 6.28
C ARG A 5 -25.90 -34.61 4.82
N VAL A 6 -26.01 -33.64 3.92
CA VAL A 6 -26.66 -33.81 2.62
C VAL A 6 -25.72 -33.69 1.42
N LEU A 7 -24.58 -32.99 1.55
CA LEU A 7 -23.69 -32.77 0.40
C LEU A 7 -22.45 -33.65 0.43
N PRO A 8 -22.10 -34.30 -0.70
CA PRO A 8 -20.81 -34.99 -0.86
C PRO A 8 -19.64 -34.02 -0.62
N GLU A 9 -18.51 -34.54 -0.09
CA GLU A 9 -17.29 -33.77 0.23
C GLU A 9 -16.83 -32.86 -0.94
N LYS A 10 -16.91 -33.35 -2.18
CA LYS A 10 -16.59 -32.59 -3.40
C LYS A 10 -17.50 -31.38 -3.58
N LYS A 11 -18.80 -31.51 -3.31
CA LYS A 11 -19.75 -30.39 -3.40
C LYS A 11 -19.54 -29.36 -2.31
N LYS A 12 -19.18 -29.78 -1.09
CA LYS A 12 -18.83 -28.85 0.00
C LYS A 12 -17.62 -27.99 -0.37
N LYS A 13 -16.55 -28.60 -0.88
CA LYS A 13 -15.35 -27.88 -1.34
C LYS A 13 -15.67 -26.89 -2.47
N MET A 14 -16.54 -27.30 -3.39
CA MET A 14 -16.97 -26.43 -4.48
C MET A 14 -17.75 -25.21 -3.96
N VAL A 15 -18.69 -25.38 -3.01
CA VAL A 15 -19.45 -24.27 -2.41
C VAL A 15 -18.52 -23.30 -1.68
N ILE A 16 -17.53 -23.81 -0.93
CA ILE A 16 -16.55 -22.97 -0.24
C ILE A 16 -15.71 -22.19 -1.27
N GLY A 17 -15.22 -22.85 -2.33
CA GLY A 17 -14.47 -22.19 -3.39
C GLY A 17 -15.28 -21.08 -4.08
N VAL A 18 -16.56 -21.33 -4.38
CA VAL A 18 -17.47 -20.34 -4.95
C VAL A 18 -17.68 -19.15 -4.00
N MET A 19 -17.83 -19.40 -2.70
CA MET A 19 -17.98 -18.34 -1.70
C MET A 19 -16.77 -17.39 -1.66
N PHE A 20 -15.54 -17.93 -1.67
CA PHE A 20 -14.33 -17.10 -1.72
C PHE A 20 -14.16 -16.40 -3.08
N LEU A 21 -14.52 -17.05 -4.18
CA LEU A 21 -14.48 -16.46 -5.52
C LEU A 21 -15.46 -15.28 -5.62
N VAL A 22 -16.68 -15.43 -5.13
CA VAL A 22 -17.67 -14.35 -5.11
C VAL A 22 -17.17 -13.18 -4.26
N LEU A 23 -16.61 -13.44 -3.08
CA LEU A 23 -16.01 -12.40 -2.25
C LEU A 23 -14.90 -11.66 -2.99
N LEU A 24 -13.97 -12.38 -3.63
CA LEU A 24 -12.88 -11.79 -4.41
C LEU A 24 -13.39 -10.93 -5.57
N ILE A 25 -14.41 -11.42 -6.30
CA ILE A 25 -15.04 -10.66 -7.40
C ILE A 25 -15.67 -9.36 -6.87
N LEU A 26 -16.41 -9.43 -5.76
CA LEU A 26 -17.03 -8.24 -5.16
C LEU A 26 -15.98 -7.22 -4.72
N GLN A 27 -14.89 -7.66 -4.10
CA GLN A 27 -13.76 -6.78 -3.75
C GLN A 27 -13.12 -6.17 -4.99
N PHE A 28 -12.92 -6.96 -6.03
CA PHE A 28 -12.35 -6.50 -7.30
C PHE A 28 -13.24 -5.42 -7.95
N LEU A 29 -14.56 -5.60 -7.94
CA LEU A 29 -15.52 -4.60 -8.42
C LEU A 29 -15.44 -3.29 -7.62
N VAL A 30 -15.28 -3.36 -6.29
CA VAL A 30 -15.07 -2.18 -5.45
C VAL A 30 -13.75 -1.48 -5.79
N LEU A 31 -12.68 -2.23 -6.00
CA LEU A 31 -11.38 -1.68 -6.41
C LEU A 31 -11.46 -1.00 -7.78
N LEU A 32 -12.16 -1.59 -8.75
CA LEU A 32 -12.41 -0.98 -10.06
C LEU A 32 -13.26 0.29 -9.95
N TYR A 33 -14.27 0.29 -9.08
CA TYR A 33 -15.11 1.47 -8.81
C TYR A 33 -14.26 2.65 -8.29
N PHE A 34 -13.42 2.43 -7.27
CA PHE A 34 -12.54 3.48 -6.75
C PHE A 34 -11.43 3.86 -7.73
N GLY A 35 -10.90 2.90 -8.50
CA GLY A 35 -9.98 3.18 -9.59
C GLY A 35 -10.57 4.09 -10.67
N ALA A 36 -11.84 3.92 -11.01
CA ALA A 36 -12.54 4.81 -11.93
C ALA A 36 -12.69 6.25 -11.36
N ARG A 37 -12.93 6.37 -10.06
CA ARG A 37 -13.07 7.66 -9.35
C ARG A 37 -11.74 8.40 -9.14
N LYS A 38 -10.59 7.72 -9.18
CA LYS A 38 -9.28 8.38 -9.08
C LYS A 38 -9.11 9.40 -10.21
N SER A 39 -8.98 10.68 -9.86
CA SER A 39 -8.95 11.80 -10.80
C SER A 39 -7.58 12.46 -10.94
N GLY A 40 -6.69 12.26 -9.97
CA GLY A 40 -5.33 12.81 -9.97
C GLY A 40 -4.30 11.80 -9.44
N PHE A 41 -3.07 12.28 -9.27
CA PHE A 41 -1.93 11.46 -8.83
C PHE A 41 -1.24 12.08 -7.62
N HIS A 42 -0.73 11.21 -6.74
CA HIS A 42 0.25 11.62 -5.75
C HIS A 42 1.60 11.87 -6.43
N GLU A 43 2.38 12.79 -5.92
CA GLU A 43 3.75 13.07 -6.40
C GLU A 43 4.59 11.78 -6.53
N ASP A 44 4.58 10.94 -5.52
CA ASP A 44 5.27 9.64 -5.54
C ASP A 44 4.85 8.73 -6.71
N GLU A 45 3.63 8.89 -7.27
CA GLU A 45 3.14 8.09 -8.38
C GLU A 45 3.74 8.57 -9.70
N PHE A 46 3.89 9.88 -9.88
CA PHE A 46 4.65 10.43 -11.01
C PHE A 46 6.10 9.96 -10.97
N TYR A 47 6.76 10.03 -9.80
CA TYR A 47 8.11 9.46 -9.63
C TYR A 47 8.16 7.97 -9.95
N SER A 48 7.09 7.20 -9.67
CA SER A 48 7.05 5.78 -10.04
C SER A 48 7.08 5.58 -11.54
N TYR A 49 6.28 6.32 -12.30
CA TYR A 49 6.30 6.24 -13.77
C TYR A 49 7.61 6.75 -14.36
N TYR A 50 8.06 7.90 -13.90
CA TYR A 50 9.30 8.50 -14.35
C TYR A 50 10.50 7.59 -14.13
N SER A 51 10.76 7.18 -12.90
CA SER A 51 11.91 6.33 -12.56
C SER A 51 11.83 4.90 -13.12
N THR A 52 10.67 4.54 -13.66
CA THR A 52 10.43 3.26 -14.34
C THR A 52 10.72 3.36 -15.84
N ASN A 53 10.41 4.49 -16.48
CA ASN A 53 10.32 4.58 -17.93
C ASN A 53 11.32 5.56 -18.56
N LYS A 54 12.05 6.36 -17.77
CA LYS A 54 12.98 7.39 -18.26
C LYS A 54 14.41 7.24 -17.73
N THR A 55 15.38 7.69 -18.50
CA THR A 55 16.81 7.64 -18.17
C THR A 55 17.41 8.96 -17.70
N ALA A 56 16.79 10.09 -18.04
CA ALA A 56 17.26 11.43 -17.69
C ALA A 56 16.22 12.19 -16.87
N GLY A 57 16.64 13.11 -16.02
CA GLY A 57 15.76 13.97 -15.24
C GLY A 57 14.90 14.89 -16.10
N LEU A 58 13.79 15.42 -15.54
CA LEU A 58 13.03 16.48 -16.17
C LEU A 58 13.96 17.69 -16.38
N SER A 59 14.13 18.08 -17.65
CA SER A 59 14.84 19.30 -18.00
C SER A 59 13.85 20.45 -18.06
N VAL A 60 13.90 21.35 -17.07
CA VAL A 60 13.11 22.58 -17.06
C VAL A 60 14.01 23.70 -17.53
N ASN A 61 13.76 24.18 -18.75
CA ASN A 61 14.50 25.26 -19.35
C ASN A 61 13.66 26.55 -19.31
N ASP A 62 14.28 27.63 -18.84
CA ASP A 62 13.62 28.94 -18.78
C ASP A 62 13.29 29.44 -20.20
N ARG A 63 12.13 30.05 -20.35
CA ARG A 63 11.61 30.69 -21.58
C ARG A 63 11.62 29.78 -22.82
N THR A 64 11.15 28.57 -22.62
CA THR A 64 11.15 27.55 -23.66
C THR A 64 9.77 26.92 -23.81
N TRP A 65 9.31 26.76 -25.06
CA TRP A 65 8.17 25.92 -25.37
C TRP A 65 8.57 24.45 -25.30
N LEU A 66 7.78 23.68 -24.59
CA LEU A 66 7.93 22.24 -24.47
C LEU A 66 6.70 21.55 -25.08
N PRO A 67 6.84 20.83 -26.22
CA PRO A 67 5.75 20.08 -26.82
C PRO A 67 5.24 18.98 -25.87
N ARG A 68 3.93 18.69 -25.92
CA ARG A 68 3.27 17.62 -25.15
C ARG A 68 4.06 16.31 -25.17
N ASP A 69 4.46 15.88 -26.36
CA ASP A 69 5.15 14.59 -26.52
C ASP A 69 6.50 14.56 -25.80
N SER A 70 7.26 15.67 -25.83
CA SER A 70 8.52 15.76 -25.09
C SER A 70 8.29 15.63 -23.58
N TYR A 71 7.24 16.26 -23.05
CA TYR A 71 6.88 16.19 -21.63
C TYR A 71 6.33 14.81 -21.25
N ARG A 72 5.38 14.28 -22.02
CA ARG A 72 4.77 12.96 -21.79
C ARG A 72 5.80 11.84 -21.88
N ASN A 73 6.78 11.96 -22.77
CA ASN A 73 7.81 10.94 -22.98
C ASN A 73 8.68 10.70 -21.73
N ASP A 74 8.63 11.58 -20.74
CA ASP A 74 9.28 11.33 -19.44
C ASP A 74 8.57 10.26 -18.59
N PHE A 75 7.31 9.97 -18.88
CA PHE A 75 6.47 9.07 -18.04
C PHE A 75 6.08 7.76 -18.74
N VAL A 76 6.40 7.59 -20.02
CA VAL A 76 6.00 6.42 -20.81
C VAL A 76 7.21 5.64 -21.30
N VAL A 77 7.00 4.37 -21.65
CA VAL A 77 7.95 3.58 -22.41
C VAL A 77 7.82 3.98 -23.88
N LEU A 78 8.92 4.34 -24.52
CA LEU A 78 8.95 4.64 -25.96
C LEU A 78 9.10 3.37 -26.78
N GLU A 79 8.69 3.41 -28.05
CA GLU A 79 8.93 2.32 -29.01
C GLU A 79 10.42 2.03 -29.12
N GLY A 80 10.81 0.77 -28.96
CA GLY A 80 12.20 0.30 -28.95
C GLY A 80 12.90 0.37 -27.58
N GLU A 81 12.23 0.89 -26.54
CA GLU A 81 12.73 0.94 -25.15
C GLU A 81 12.02 -0.06 -24.21
N GLU A 82 11.23 -0.97 -24.77
CA GLU A 82 10.48 -1.95 -23.99
C GLU A 82 11.42 -2.93 -23.28
N PHE A 83 11.01 -3.31 -22.05
CA PHE A 83 11.69 -4.31 -21.22
C PHE A 83 13.15 -3.97 -20.88
N ARG A 84 13.52 -2.70 -20.85
CA ARG A 84 14.86 -2.22 -20.50
C ARG A 84 15.09 -2.22 -18.98
N TYR A 85 15.12 -3.41 -18.38
CA TYR A 85 15.32 -3.60 -16.94
C TYR A 85 16.70 -3.12 -16.43
N ASP A 86 17.69 -3.07 -17.31
CA ASP A 86 19.00 -2.47 -17.03
C ASP A 86 18.88 -0.99 -16.68
N VAL A 87 18.08 -0.26 -17.47
CA VAL A 87 17.78 1.16 -17.26
C VAL A 87 17.00 1.37 -15.97
N VAL A 88 15.94 0.60 -15.74
CA VAL A 88 15.17 0.66 -14.48
C VAL A 88 16.08 0.43 -13.28
N LYS A 89 16.97 -0.56 -13.33
CA LYS A 89 17.92 -0.82 -12.26
C LYS A 89 18.87 0.35 -12.01
N MET A 90 19.34 0.97 -13.08
CA MET A 90 20.21 2.14 -13.00
C MET A 90 19.48 3.32 -12.35
N MET A 91 18.26 3.65 -12.81
CA MET A 91 17.45 4.73 -12.27
C MET A 91 17.19 4.53 -10.78
N GLN A 92 16.78 3.31 -10.38
CA GLN A 92 16.56 3.02 -8.96
C GLN A 92 17.85 3.11 -8.14
N SER A 93 19.04 2.88 -8.73
CA SER A 93 20.30 3.01 -8.00
C SER A 93 20.64 4.46 -7.62
N TRP A 94 20.05 5.43 -8.30
CA TRP A 94 20.15 6.86 -8.00
C TRP A 94 19.03 7.37 -7.08
N ASP A 95 17.92 6.64 -6.99
CA ASP A 95 16.82 6.88 -6.04
C ASP A 95 17.13 6.19 -4.69
N VAL A 96 16.11 5.96 -3.87
CA VAL A 96 16.20 5.34 -2.54
C VAL A 96 15.42 4.02 -2.44
N HIS A 97 14.90 3.50 -3.54
CA HIS A 97 14.03 2.34 -3.56
C HIS A 97 14.66 1.13 -4.26
N PRO A 98 14.32 -0.11 -3.84
CA PRO A 98 14.75 -1.31 -4.55
C PRO A 98 13.94 -1.53 -5.84
N PRO A 99 14.49 -2.28 -6.86
CA PRO A 99 14.01 -2.22 -8.23
C PRO A 99 12.82 -3.13 -8.58
N LEU A 100 12.43 -4.11 -7.76
CA LEU A 100 11.49 -5.16 -8.21
C LEU A 100 10.10 -4.62 -8.58
N TYR A 101 9.54 -3.72 -7.79
CA TYR A 101 8.26 -3.09 -8.11
C TYR A 101 8.31 -2.35 -9.44
N TYR A 102 9.38 -1.63 -9.68
CA TYR A 102 9.60 -0.84 -10.90
C TYR A 102 9.82 -1.73 -12.12
N TYR A 103 10.45 -2.90 -11.98
CA TYR A 103 10.48 -3.90 -13.07
C TYR A 103 9.09 -4.38 -13.46
N ILE A 104 8.22 -4.61 -12.47
CA ILE A 104 6.85 -5.04 -12.75
C ILE A 104 6.06 -3.92 -13.42
N LEU A 105 6.19 -2.69 -12.95
CA LEU A 105 5.53 -1.53 -13.55
C LEU A 105 6.06 -1.30 -14.98
N HIS A 106 7.39 -1.37 -15.19
CA HIS A 106 8.00 -1.26 -16.52
C HIS A 106 7.50 -2.37 -17.47
N THR A 107 7.36 -3.59 -16.97
CA THR A 107 6.80 -4.70 -17.77
C THR A 107 5.39 -4.36 -18.28
N VAL A 108 4.53 -3.84 -17.38
CA VAL A 108 3.16 -3.46 -17.75
C VAL A 108 3.17 -2.26 -18.72
N CYS A 109 3.99 -1.24 -18.47
CA CYS A 109 4.14 -0.09 -19.38
C CYS A 109 4.69 -0.50 -20.74
N SER A 110 5.63 -1.46 -20.79
CA SER A 110 6.21 -1.99 -22.03
C SER A 110 5.20 -2.74 -22.92
N LEU A 111 4.11 -3.24 -22.34
CA LEU A 111 3.03 -3.84 -23.13
C LEU A 111 2.14 -2.79 -23.83
N PHE A 112 2.27 -1.52 -23.44
CA PHE A 112 1.48 -0.39 -23.95
C PHE A 112 2.38 0.84 -24.15
N PRO A 113 3.33 0.81 -25.10
CA PRO A 113 4.24 1.93 -25.36
C PRO A 113 3.48 3.22 -25.65
N GLY A 114 4.02 4.36 -25.22
CA GLY A 114 3.44 5.69 -25.42
C GLY A 114 2.18 6.00 -24.60
N VAL A 115 1.71 5.08 -23.75
CA VAL A 115 0.49 5.25 -22.98
C VAL A 115 0.81 5.67 -21.55
N PHE A 116 0.30 6.85 -21.14
CA PHE A 116 0.27 7.29 -19.75
C PHE A 116 -1.17 7.21 -19.22
N THR A 117 -1.40 6.36 -18.23
CA THR A 117 -2.71 6.25 -17.56
C THR A 117 -2.57 5.61 -16.18
N LYS A 118 -3.39 6.06 -15.23
CA LYS A 118 -3.51 5.48 -13.89
C LYS A 118 -3.74 3.96 -13.90
N TRP A 119 -4.40 3.44 -14.93
CA TRP A 119 -4.77 2.03 -15.00
C TRP A 119 -3.58 1.08 -15.16
N LEU A 120 -2.48 1.52 -15.79
CA LEU A 120 -1.26 0.72 -15.87
C LEU A 120 -0.70 0.48 -14.46
N GLY A 121 -0.57 1.53 -13.64
CA GLY A 121 -0.08 1.40 -12.27
C GLY A 121 -1.05 0.69 -11.33
N ILE A 122 -2.36 1.00 -11.40
CA ILE A 122 -3.38 0.31 -10.61
C ILE A 122 -3.42 -1.18 -10.95
N SER A 123 -3.28 -1.56 -12.23
CA SER A 123 -3.27 -2.97 -12.64
C SER A 123 -2.14 -3.76 -11.98
N VAL A 124 -0.96 -3.16 -11.80
CA VAL A 124 0.17 -3.76 -11.06
C VAL A 124 -0.23 -4.12 -9.64
N ASN A 125 -0.96 -3.24 -8.96
CA ASN A 125 -1.44 -3.50 -7.59
C ASN A 125 -2.62 -4.49 -7.55
N LEU A 126 -3.51 -4.47 -8.54
CA LEU A 126 -4.58 -5.47 -8.69
C LEU A 126 -4.03 -6.88 -8.90
N ILE A 127 -2.95 -7.02 -9.69
CA ILE A 127 -2.24 -8.30 -9.87
C ILE A 127 -1.71 -8.82 -8.53
N ALA A 128 -1.15 -7.95 -7.67
CA ALA A 128 -0.67 -8.34 -6.35
C ALA A 128 -1.80 -8.63 -5.35
N PHE A 129 -2.96 -7.96 -5.48
CA PHE A 129 -4.09 -8.12 -4.57
C PHE A 129 -4.63 -9.55 -4.55
N VAL A 130 -4.75 -10.20 -5.72
CA VAL A 130 -5.28 -11.56 -5.82
C VAL A 130 -4.45 -12.59 -5.02
N PRO A 131 -3.12 -12.71 -5.22
CA PRO A 131 -2.33 -13.62 -4.40
C PRO A 131 -2.29 -13.20 -2.92
N CYS A 132 -2.37 -11.92 -2.57
CA CYS A 132 -2.49 -11.48 -1.17
C CYS A 132 -3.76 -12.04 -0.52
N PHE A 133 -4.92 -11.95 -1.20
CA PHE A 133 -6.17 -12.54 -0.75
C PHE A 133 -6.06 -14.05 -0.51
N LEU A 134 -5.47 -14.78 -1.47
CA LEU A 134 -5.29 -16.24 -1.37
C LEU A 134 -4.33 -16.62 -0.25
N LEU A 135 -3.21 -15.91 -0.11
CA LEU A 135 -2.24 -16.14 0.96
C LEU A 135 -2.81 -15.81 2.33
N LEU A 136 -3.60 -14.76 2.45
CA LEU A 136 -4.25 -14.41 3.71
C LEU A 136 -5.25 -15.49 4.13
N ALA A 137 -6.11 -15.96 3.19
CA ALA A 137 -7.01 -17.08 3.45
C ALA A 137 -6.24 -18.35 3.87
N TYR A 138 -5.14 -18.66 3.16
CA TYR A 138 -4.28 -19.80 3.47
C TYR A 138 -3.60 -19.66 4.83
N LEU A 139 -3.06 -18.47 5.17
CA LEU A 139 -2.44 -18.18 6.46
C LEU A 139 -3.41 -18.44 7.61
N VAL A 140 -4.60 -17.85 7.54
CA VAL A 140 -5.62 -17.98 8.58
C VAL A 140 -6.05 -19.43 8.74
N TYR A 141 -6.38 -20.12 7.64
CA TYR A 141 -6.78 -21.52 7.68
C TYR A 141 -5.71 -22.39 8.35
N ASN A 142 -4.45 -22.24 7.92
CA ASN A 142 -3.35 -23.05 8.47
C ASN A 142 -2.98 -22.63 9.91
N SER A 143 -3.28 -21.43 10.34
CA SER A 143 -3.07 -21.00 11.72
C SER A 143 -4.11 -21.57 12.68
N VAL A 144 -5.34 -21.79 12.21
CA VAL A 144 -6.48 -22.22 13.05
C VAL A 144 -6.63 -23.74 13.07
N VAL A 145 -6.38 -24.42 11.94
CA VAL A 145 -6.61 -25.88 11.80
C VAL A 145 -5.33 -26.62 12.20
N THR A 146 -5.26 -27.15 13.41
CA THR A 146 -4.09 -27.84 13.94
C THR A 146 -4.25 -29.37 13.97
N GLY A 147 -5.41 -29.88 14.37
CA GLY A 147 -5.69 -31.30 14.52
C GLY A 147 -6.45 -31.97 13.37
N GLY A 148 -6.97 -31.18 12.42
CA GLY A 148 -7.66 -31.68 11.22
C GLY A 148 -9.09 -32.16 11.45
N GLY A 149 -9.68 -31.97 12.63
CA GLY A 149 -11.09 -32.27 12.91
C GLY A 149 -12.05 -31.39 12.09
N GLU A 150 -13.25 -31.92 11.77
CA GLU A 150 -14.24 -31.21 10.93
C GLU A 150 -14.66 -29.86 11.54
N GLU A 151 -14.71 -29.77 12.84
CA GLU A 151 -15.06 -28.53 13.56
C GLU A 151 -13.96 -27.46 13.45
N GLU A 152 -12.68 -27.87 13.56
CA GLU A 152 -11.54 -26.97 13.32
C GLU A 152 -11.47 -26.51 11.88
N LYS A 153 -11.67 -27.41 10.89
CA LYS A 153 -11.69 -27.04 9.47
C LYS A 153 -12.77 -25.98 9.20
N ARG A 154 -13.96 -26.18 9.74
CA ARG A 154 -15.08 -25.25 9.59
C ARG A 154 -14.75 -23.90 10.22
N LYS A 155 -14.21 -23.88 11.43
CA LYS A 155 -13.72 -22.67 12.09
C LYS A 155 -12.66 -21.95 11.24
N GLY A 156 -11.66 -22.70 10.76
CA GLY A 156 -10.63 -22.17 9.88
C GLY A 156 -11.19 -21.52 8.62
N ILE A 157 -12.17 -22.14 7.97
CA ILE A 157 -12.83 -21.61 6.76
C ILE A 157 -13.56 -20.28 7.08
N TRP A 158 -14.35 -20.25 8.16
CA TRP A 158 -15.11 -19.04 8.50
C TRP A 158 -14.21 -17.89 8.93
N LEU A 159 -13.19 -18.14 9.75
CA LEU A 159 -12.23 -17.11 10.12
C LEU A 159 -11.43 -16.61 8.92
N SER A 160 -11.05 -17.52 7.98
CA SER A 160 -10.41 -17.10 6.74
C SER A 160 -11.31 -16.19 5.91
N PHE A 161 -12.59 -16.56 5.79
CA PHE A 161 -13.56 -15.77 5.04
C PHE A 161 -13.77 -14.39 5.67
N LEU A 162 -14.01 -14.33 7.00
CA LEU A 162 -14.18 -13.07 7.73
C LEU A 162 -12.95 -12.18 7.66
N THR A 163 -11.75 -12.78 7.75
CA THR A 163 -10.50 -12.02 7.64
C THR A 163 -10.32 -11.43 6.25
N CYS A 164 -10.56 -12.23 5.21
CA CYS A 164 -10.48 -11.75 3.83
C CYS A 164 -11.56 -10.68 3.54
N LEU A 165 -12.76 -10.83 4.11
CA LEU A 165 -13.82 -9.83 4.00
C LEU A 165 -13.37 -8.50 4.60
N ALA A 166 -12.98 -8.49 5.89
CA ALA A 166 -12.57 -7.30 6.61
C ALA A 166 -11.31 -6.64 6.03
N TRP A 167 -10.34 -7.45 5.58
CA TRP A 167 -9.12 -6.93 4.98
C TRP A 167 -9.39 -6.27 3.63
N GLY A 168 -10.07 -6.97 2.71
CA GLY A 168 -10.16 -6.52 1.32
C GLY A 168 -11.16 -5.39 1.10
N PHE A 169 -12.12 -5.17 2.01
CA PHE A 169 -13.02 -4.02 1.97
C PHE A 169 -12.60 -2.88 2.90
N SER A 170 -11.54 -3.04 3.72
CA SER A 170 -11.07 -1.93 4.54
C SER A 170 -10.63 -0.75 3.69
N ALA A 171 -10.96 0.47 4.12
CA ALA A 171 -10.57 1.69 3.42
C ALA A 171 -9.05 1.81 3.25
N ALA A 172 -8.27 1.30 4.21
CA ALA A 172 -6.81 1.27 4.13
C ALA A 172 -6.29 0.41 2.98
N VAL A 173 -6.87 -0.79 2.76
CA VAL A 173 -6.44 -1.71 1.69
C VAL A 173 -6.89 -1.20 0.33
N VAL A 174 -8.12 -0.70 0.22
CA VAL A 174 -8.60 -0.05 -1.02
C VAL A 174 -7.68 1.11 -1.39
N SER A 175 -7.34 1.99 -0.44
CA SER A 175 -6.38 3.09 -0.65
C SER A 175 -5.00 2.59 -1.08
N GLY A 176 -4.52 1.51 -0.47
CA GLY A 176 -3.22 0.92 -0.80
C GLY A 176 -3.15 0.36 -2.23
N VAL A 177 -4.28 -0.13 -2.77
CA VAL A 177 -4.37 -0.56 -4.18
C VAL A 177 -4.45 0.64 -5.12
N MET A 178 -5.13 1.72 -4.71
CA MET A 178 -5.20 2.97 -5.51
C MET A 178 -3.86 3.70 -5.57
N PHE A 179 -2.96 3.46 -4.65
CA PHE A 179 -1.64 4.09 -4.60
C PHE A 179 -0.62 3.35 -5.47
N ILE A 180 -0.17 3.95 -6.56
CA ILE A 180 0.74 3.36 -7.56
C ILE A 180 2.18 3.31 -7.01
N ARG A 181 2.36 2.51 -5.95
CA ARG A 181 3.63 2.26 -5.23
C ARG A 181 3.71 0.81 -4.75
N MET A 182 4.85 0.41 -4.26
CA MET A 182 5.25 -0.95 -3.95
C MET A 182 4.53 -1.62 -2.76
N TYR A 183 3.66 -0.93 -2.00
CA TYR A 183 3.15 -1.44 -0.71
C TYR A 183 2.25 -2.67 -0.84
N GLN A 184 1.49 -2.79 -1.93
CA GLN A 184 0.68 -3.98 -2.17
C GLN A 184 1.55 -5.21 -2.48
N TRP A 185 2.66 -5.02 -3.20
CA TRP A 185 3.66 -6.08 -3.44
C TRP A 185 4.45 -6.43 -2.17
N LEU A 186 4.76 -5.43 -1.33
CA LEU A 186 5.34 -5.70 -0.01
C LEU A 186 4.39 -6.56 0.85
N THR A 187 3.08 -6.28 0.82
CA THR A 187 2.06 -7.09 1.50
C THR A 187 2.11 -8.55 1.03
N LEU A 188 2.28 -8.79 -0.27
CA LEU A 188 2.42 -10.13 -0.84
C LEU A 188 3.59 -10.89 -0.20
N PHE A 189 4.79 -10.30 -0.14
CA PHE A 189 5.97 -10.97 0.40
C PHE A 189 5.92 -11.12 1.93
N VAL A 190 5.29 -10.19 2.63
CA VAL A 190 5.01 -10.30 4.08
C VAL A 190 4.07 -11.49 4.35
N LEU A 191 2.98 -11.62 3.61
CA LEU A 191 2.05 -12.74 3.74
C LEU A 191 2.70 -14.07 3.34
N LEU A 192 3.50 -14.09 2.28
CA LEU A 192 4.22 -15.29 1.85
C LEU A 192 5.21 -15.75 2.92
N CYS A 193 5.97 -14.81 3.50
CA CYS A 193 6.87 -15.08 4.63
C CYS A 193 6.10 -15.69 5.81
N ALA A 194 5.00 -15.07 6.24
CA ALA A 194 4.17 -15.57 7.33
C ALA A 194 3.61 -16.98 7.03
N CYS A 195 3.09 -17.21 5.81
CA CYS A 195 2.58 -18.51 5.37
C CYS A 195 3.63 -19.62 5.44
N LEU A 196 4.85 -19.35 4.98
CA LEU A 196 5.95 -20.31 5.01
C LEU A 196 6.30 -20.71 6.44
N HIS A 197 6.41 -19.74 7.36
CA HIS A 197 6.73 -20.01 8.77
C HIS A 197 5.61 -20.78 9.49
N ILE A 198 4.37 -20.36 9.34
CA ILE A 198 3.21 -21.05 9.97
C ILE A 198 3.08 -22.48 9.42
N ARG A 199 3.26 -22.68 8.11
CA ARG A 199 3.27 -24.01 7.51
C ARG A 199 4.39 -24.88 8.07
N ALA A 200 5.61 -24.34 8.20
CA ALA A 200 6.77 -25.08 8.74
C ALA A 200 6.51 -25.53 10.18
N ILE A 201 5.99 -24.61 11.04
CA ILE A 201 5.62 -24.93 12.42
C ILE A 201 4.55 -26.03 12.46
N ARG A 202 3.47 -25.86 11.67
CA ARG A 202 2.35 -26.79 11.65
C ARG A 202 2.72 -28.18 11.17
N LYS A 203 3.47 -28.27 10.07
CA LYS A 203 3.88 -29.54 9.46
C LYS A 203 5.12 -30.14 10.11
N ASN A 204 5.76 -29.37 10.99
CA ASN A 204 7.04 -29.73 11.58
C ASN A 204 8.10 -30.05 10.50
N ASP A 205 8.00 -29.39 9.33
CA ASP A 205 8.87 -29.56 8.17
C ASP A 205 9.76 -28.31 8.00
N TYR A 206 11.03 -28.48 8.26
CA TYR A 206 12.06 -27.43 8.19
C TYR A 206 13.11 -27.75 7.12
N GLY A 207 12.77 -28.61 6.16
CA GLY A 207 13.62 -29.04 5.06
C GLY A 207 13.61 -28.09 3.86
N PHE A 208 14.13 -28.57 2.73
CA PHE A 208 14.24 -27.78 1.48
C PHE A 208 12.93 -27.20 0.98
N ARG A 209 11.81 -27.87 1.22
CA ARG A 209 10.46 -27.38 0.87
C ARG A 209 10.04 -26.11 1.62
N PHE A 210 10.72 -25.80 2.71
CA PHE A 210 10.59 -24.56 3.46
C PHE A 210 11.74 -23.61 3.14
N LEU A 211 12.99 -24.08 3.20
CA LEU A 211 14.19 -23.25 3.12
C LEU A 211 14.34 -22.56 1.75
N ILE A 212 14.15 -23.29 0.63
CA ILE A 212 14.32 -22.72 -0.71
C ILE A 212 13.27 -21.62 -0.98
N PRO A 213 11.94 -21.86 -0.81
CA PRO A 213 10.97 -20.77 -0.99
C PRO A 213 11.21 -19.60 -0.03
N LEU A 214 11.69 -19.84 1.18
CA LEU A 214 12.02 -18.79 2.13
C LEU A 214 13.17 -17.92 1.63
N GLY A 215 14.29 -18.51 1.18
CA GLY A 215 15.42 -17.76 0.62
C GLY A 215 15.01 -16.92 -0.58
N ILE A 216 14.18 -17.45 -1.48
CA ILE A 216 13.60 -16.71 -2.60
C ILE A 216 12.70 -15.55 -2.11
N THR A 217 11.88 -15.80 -1.08
CA THR A 217 11.00 -14.77 -0.49
C THR A 217 11.81 -13.64 0.14
N VAL A 218 12.94 -13.96 0.80
CA VAL A 218 13.86 -12.94 1.36
C VAL A 218 14.48 -12.12 0.24
N PHE A 219 14.97 -12.76 -0.81
CA PHE A 219 15.55 -12.10 -1.99
C PHE A 219 14.54 -11.14 -2.64
N LEU A 220 13.35 -11.62 -3.00
CA LEU A 220 12.34 -10.81 -3.70
C LEU A 220 11.71 -9.75 -2.79
N GLY A 221 11.43 -10.07 -1.53
CA GLY A 221 10.86 -9.14 -0.57
C GLY A 221 11.80 -7.95 -0.29
N PHE A 222 13.10 -8.21 -0.15
CA PHE A 222 14.11 -7.16 -0.01
C PHE A 222 14.17 -6.26 -1.25
N LEU A 223 14.13 -6.86 -2.45
CA LEU A 223 14.15 -6.12 -3.72
C LEU A 223 12.83 -5.39 -4.02
N THR A 224 11.76 -5.65 -3.24
CA THR A 224 10.48 -4.93 -3.36
C THR A 224 10.48 -3.65 -2.53
N GLN A 225 10.85 -3.75 -1.24
CA GLN A 225 10.91 -2.63 -0.31
C GLN A 225 11.73 -3.01 0.93
N TYR A 226 12.61 -2.12 1.40
CA TYR A 226 13.49 -2.40 2.55
C TYR A 226 12.72 -2.66 3.85
N TYR A 227 11.51 -2.18 4.01
CA TYR A 227 10.65 -2.48 5.17
C TYR A 227 10.34 -3.98 5.33
N TYR A 228 10.50 -4.78 4.26
CA TYR A 228 10.43 -6.23 4.34
C TYR A 228 11.40 -6.81 5.37
N ILE A 229 12.61 -6.24 5.49
CA ILE A 229 13.63 -6.71 6.45
C ILE A 229 13.10 -6.61 7.87
N ILE A 230 12.37 -5.55 8.21
CA ILE A 230 11.85 -5.33 9.56
C ILE A 230 10.87 -6.45 9.92
N PHE A 231 9.93 -6.78 9.02
CA PHE A 231 9.01 -7.89 9.23
C PHE A 231 9.74 -9.22 9.34
N HIS A 232 10.67 -9.48 8.41
CA HIS A 232 11.43 -10.71 8.39
C HIS A 232 12.34 -10.86 9.62
N PHE A 233 12.92 -9.78 10.13
CA PHE A 233 13.73 -9.77 11.34
C PHE A 233 12.93 -10.26 12.56
N PHE A 234 11.78 -9.68 12.84
CA PHE A 234 10.97 -10.10 13.98
C PHE A 234 10.41 -11.53 13.80
N MET A 235 10.00 -11.89 12.59
CA MET A 235 9.61 -13.26 12.27
C MET A 235 10.75 -14.22 12.51
N GLY A 236 11.94 -13.87 12.05
CA GLY A 236 13.17 -14.67 12.20
C GLY A 236 13.60 -14.83 13.66
N VAL A 237 13.64 -13.74 14.43
CA VAL A 237 13.97 -13.79 15.86
C VAL A 237 12.99 -14.70 16.62
N GLY A 238 11.69 -14.51 16.42
CA GLY A 238 10.68 -15.34 17.06
C GLY A 238 10.77 -16.82 16.64
N PHE A 239 11.01 -17.08 15.36
CA PHE A 239 11.14 -18.44 14.84
C PHE A 239 12.44 -19.12 15.34
N CYS A 240 13.57 -18.43 15.37
CA CYS A 240 14.82 -18.91 15.96
C CYS A 240 14.64 -19.26 17.44
N PHE A 241 13.93 -18.42 18.19
CA PHE A 241 13.60 -18.72 19.58
C PHE A 241 12.78 -20.01 19.73
N LEU A 242 11.80 -20.25 18.87
CA LEU A 242 11.00 -21.50 18.87
C LEU A 242 11.87 -22.72 18.54
N LEU A 243 12.79 -22.63 17.59
CA LEU A 243 13.72 -23.72 17.24
C LEU A 243 14.72 -24.00 18.36
N LEU A 244 15.26 -22.96 19.01
CA LEU A 244 16.16 -23.09 20.18
C LEU A 244 15.46 -23.77 21.34
N LYS A 245 14.25 -23.32 21.67
CA LYS A 245 13.41 -23.94 22.74
C LYS A 245 13.09 -25.41 22.44
N ALA A 246 12.95 -25.76 21.17
CA ALA A 246 12.75 -27.15 20.71
C ALA A 246 14.06 -27.93 20.58
N LYS A 247 15.23 -27.34 20.91
CA LYS A 247 16.59 -27.92 20.78
C LYS A 247 16.93 -28.37 19.36
N ARG A 248 16.41 -27.67 18.32
CA ARG A 248 16.59 -27.99 16.89
C ARG A 248 17.72 -27.15 16.27
N ILE A 249 18.92 -27.25 16.80
CA ILE A 249 20.04 -26.41 16.39
C ILE A 249 20.38 -26.57 14.90
N ARG A 250 20.36 -27.79 14.36
CA ARG A 250 20.63 -28.02 12.92
C ARG A 250 19.64 -27.27 12.02
N ASN A 251 18.35 -27.30 12.37
CA ASN A 251 17.33 -26.59 11.61
C ASN A 251 17.45 -25.07 11.76
N LEU A 252 17.85 -24.58 12.93
CA LEU A 252 18.16 -23.18 13.17
C LEU A 252 19.31 -22.71 12.26
N LEU A 253 20.42 -23.44 12.22
CA LEU A 253 21.56 -23.08 11.36
C LEU A 253 21.18 -23.08 9.87
N ALA A 254 20.44 -24.10 9.41
CA ALA A 254 19.95 -24.17 8.05
C ALA A 254 19.00 -23.01 7.71
N TYR A 255 18.13 -22.61 8.65
CA TYR A 255 17.24 -21.46 8.53
C TYR A 255 18.04 -20.16 8.39
N VAL A 256 18.97 -19.90 9.31
CA VAL A 256 19.79 -18.68 9.29
C VAL A 256 20.63 -18.62 8.01
N PHE A 257 21.18 -19.76 7.58
CA PHE A 257 21.91 -19.83 6.32
C PHE A 257 21.03 -19.49 5.12
N SER A 258 19.83 -20.07 5.04
CA SER A 258 18.90 -19.80 3.92
C SER A 258 18.49 -18.33 3.85
N CYS A 259 18.14 -17.71 4.98
CA CYS A 259 17.79 -16.30 5.04
C CYS A 259 18.99 -15.41 4.68
N GLY A 260 20.15 -15.70 5.28
CA GLY A 260 21.39 -14.97 5.03
C GLY A 260 21.84 -15.07 3.57
N PHE A 261 21.72 -16.25 2.96
CA PHE A 261 22.03 -16.46 1.54
C PHE A 261 21.06 -15.69 0.62
N GLY A 262 19.75 -15.74 0.90
CA GLY A 262 18.76 -14.96 0.14
C GLY A 262 19.03 -13.45 0.21
N PHE A 263 19.34 -12.94 1.40
CA PHE A 263 19.72 -11.54 1.60
C PHE A 263 21.05 -11.19 0.91
N PHE A 264 22.07 -12.04 1.04
CA PHE A 264 23.37 -11.86 0.36
C PHE A 264 23.19 -11.79 -1.16
N CYS A 265 22.41 -12.69 -1.75
CA CYS A 265 22.10 -12.65 -3.19
C CYS A 265 21.40 -11.35 -3.59
N ALA A 266 20.49 -10.83 -2.76
CA ALA A 266 19.79 -9.58 -3.04
C ALA A 266 20.74 -8.36 -3.02
N VAL A 267 21.63 -8.28 -2.05
CA VAL A 267 22.66 -7.23 -1.98
C VAL A 267 23.66 -7.36 -3.13
N LEU A 268 24.07 -8.58 -3.49
CA LEU A 268 24.96 -8.79 -4.63
C LEU A 268 24.30 -8.40 -5.95
N TYR A 269 23.01 -8.69 -6.12
CA TYR A 269 22.25 -8.29 -7.30
C TYR A 269 22.06 -6.76 -7.37
N TYR A 270 21.82 -6.12 -6.19
CA TYR A 270 21.55 -4.68 -6.10
C TYR A 270 22.39 -4.02 -5.00
N PRO A 271 23.70 -3.78 -5.27
CA PRO A 271 24.63 -3.22 -4.27
C PRO A 271 24.26 -1.80 -3.79
N ALA A 272 23.55 -1.00 -4.60
CA ALA A 272 23.07 0.33 -4.23
C ALA A 272 22.22 0.31 -2.94
N SER A 273 21.59 -0.83 -2.63
CA SER A 273 20.81 -1.01 -1.40
C SER A 273 21.59 -0.68 -0.11
N LEU A 274 22.90 -0.96 -0.07
CA LEU A 274 23.73 -0.63 1.09
C LEU A 274 23.88 0.89 1.24
N SER A 275 24.07 1.61 0.13
CA SER A 275 24.11 3.07 0.15
C SER A 275 22.76 3.67 0.56
N HIS A 276 21.65 3.16 0.03
CA HIS A 276 20.32 3.64 0.37
C HIS A 276 19.99 3.48 1.86
N ILE A 277 20.35 2.34 2.46
CA ILE A 277 20.05 2.05 3.86
C ILE A 277 20.98 2.82 4.81
N PHE A 278 22.29 2.87 4.52
CA PHE A 278 23.28 3.36 5.49
C PHE A 278 23.75 4.80 5.23
N ARG A 279 23.63 5.32 4.00
CA ARG A 279 24.13 6.64 3.62
C ARG A 279 23.06 7.54 3.00
N GLY A 280 21.98 6.96 2.50
CA GLY A 280 20.86 7.70 1.92
C GLY A 280 20.14 8.52 2.98
N TYR A 281 19.59 9.69 2.58
CA TYR A 281 18.89 10.59 3.49
C TYR A 281 17.73 9.91 4.22
N ARG A 282 17.01 8.99 3.57
CA ARG A 282 15.91 8.23 4.20
C ARG A 282 16.39 7.25 5.26
N GLY A 283 17.53 6.60 5.04
CA GLY A 283 18.13 5.69 6.01
C GLY A 283 18.62 6.41 7.25
N THR A 284 19.34 7.53 7.08
CA THR A 284 19.84 8.36 8.19
C THR A 284 18.71 9.00 8.98
N GLU A 285 17.66 9.50 8.32
CA GLU A 285 16.46 10.01 8.96
C GLU A 285 15.76 8.95 9.81
N ALA A 286 15.56 7.74 9.27
CA ALA A 286 14.95 6.62 9.99
C ALA A 286 15.72 6.24 11.25
N VAL A 287 17.06 6.22 11.21
CA VAL A 287 17.92 5.96 12.38
C VAL A 287 17.80 7.08 13.42
N SER A 288 17.81 8.33 12.99
CA SER A 288 17.63 9.50 13.86
C SER A 288 16.28 9.43 14.59
N GLU A 289 15.19 9.23 13.86
CA GLU A 289 13.85 9.11 14.41
C GLU A 289 13.68 7.90 15.34
N PHE A 290 14.30 6.76 15.01
CA PHE A 290 14.30 5.59 15.88
C PHE A 290 14.97 5.88 17.23
N SER A 291 16.06 6.63 17.22
CA SER A 291 16.83 6.98 18.41
C SER A 291 16.17 8.04 19.29
N ASN A 292 15.21 8.80 18.76
CA ASN A 292 14.50 9.84 19.49
C ASN A 292 13.42 9.24 20.41
N ALA A 293 13.73 9.00 21.67
CA ALA A 293 12.78 8.45 22.65
C ALA A 293 11.59 9.37 22.93
N GLY A 294 11.75 10.69 22.80
CA GLY A 294 10.76 11.69 23.18
C GLY A 294 9.46 11.64 22.37
N ASN A 295 9.53 11.27 21.10
CA ASN A 295 8.37 11.24 20.18
C ASN A 295 7.68 9.87 20.11
N THR A 296 8.16 8.85 20.87
CA THR A 296 7.72 7.46 20.69
C THR A 296 6.22 7.28 20.92
N LEU A 297 5.69 7.85 21.98
CA LEU A 297 4.28 7.68 22.34
C LEU A 297 3.35 8.37 21.31
N ASP A 298 3.72 9.55 20.86
CA ASP A 298 2.90 10.31 19.91
C ASP A 298 2.88 9.64 18.53
N ARG A 299 4.01 9.14 18.06
CA ARG A 299 4.09 8.35 16.82
C ARG A 299 3.29 7.04 16.90
N LEU A 300 3.36 6.33 18.03
CA LEU A 300 2.53 5.13 18.24
C LEU A 300 1.05 5.46 18.25
N LYS A 301 0.63 6.50 19.00
CA LYS A 301 -0.76 6.96 19.02
C LYS A 301 -1.24 7.34 17.62
N PHE A 302 -0.41 8.05 16.85
CA PHE A 302 -0.71 8.44 15.48
C PHE A 302 -0.98 7.21 14.60
N PHE A 303 -0.09 6.23 14.53
CA PHE A 303 -0.30 5.04 13.70
C PHE A 303 -1.43 4.14 14.21
N VAL A 304 -1.64 4.05 15.54
CA VAL A 304 -2.81 3.37 16.10
C VAL A 304 -4.11 4.06 15.69
N SER A 305 -4.14 5.40 15.69
CA SER A 305 -5.32 6.16 15.23
C SER A 305 -5.61 5.95 13.74
N LEU A 306 -4.57 5.83 12.90
CA LEU A 306 -4.73 5.49 11.48
C LEU A 306 -5.32 4.08 11.30
N PHE A 307 -4.81 3.09 12.04
CA PHE A 307 -5.38 1.74 12.02
C PHE A 307 -6.84 1.76 12.48
N ASP A 308 -7.13 2.44 13.59
CA ASP A 308 -8.49 2.57 14.12
C ASP A 308 -9.44 3.21 13.10
N LYS A 309 -9.04 4.33 12.51
CA LYS A 309 -9.88 5.07 11.56
C LYS A 309 -10.12 4.32 10.24
N TYR A 310 -9.09 3.70 9.67
CA TYR A 310 -9.11 3.20 8.29
C TYR A 310 -9.23 1.67 8.15
N VAL A 311 -9.05 0.92 9.23
CA VAL A 311 -9.19 -0.54 9.21
C VAL A 311 -10.40 -0.99 10.00
N VAL A 312 -10.65 -0.40 11.18
CA VAL A 312 -11.77 -0.81 12.04
C VAL A 312 -12.78 0.31 12.33
N ASN A 313 -12.70 1.41 11.60
CA ASN A 313 -13.66 2.53 11.60
C ASN A 313 -14.02 3.08 12.99
N GLY A 314 -13.01 3.32 13.86
CA GLY A 314 -13.18 3.90 15.20
C GLY A 314 -13.61 2.91 16.27
N THR A 315 -13.61 1.60 16.00
CA THR A 315 -14.10 0.58 16.93
C THR A 315 -12.98 -0.15 17.69
N LEU A 316 -11.71 0.19 17.50
CA LEU A 316 -10.56 -0.52 18.04
C LEU A 316 -10.61 -0.63 19.57
N ALA A 317 -10.96 0.45 20.27
CA ALA A 317 -11.04 0.46 21.73
C ALA A 317 -12.07 -0.56 22.26
N VAL A 318 -13.24 -0.64 21.62
CA VAL A 318 -14.29 -1.61 21.97
C VAL A 318 -13.82 -3.04 21.67
N ILE A 319 -13.18 -3.27 20.53
CA ILE A 319 -12.63 -4.58 20.17
C ILE A 319 -11.60 -5.03 21.19
N ILE A 320 -10.64 -4.18 21.56
CA ILE A 320 -9.60 -4.51 22.54
C ILE A 320 -10.21 -4.77 23.93
N MET A 321 -11.18 -3.96 24.35
CA MET A 321 -11.88 -4.19 25.61
C MET A 321 -12.57 -5.56 25.64
N LEU A 322 -13.29 -5.93 24.57
CA LEU A 322 -13.93 -7.24 24.44
C LEU A 322 -12.91 -8.40 24.47
N ILE A 323 -11.80 -8.26 23.73
CA ILE A 323 -10.70 -9.23 23.74
C ILE A 323 -10.17 -9.42 25.17
N CYS A 324 -9.87 -8.32 25.87
CA CYS A 324 -9.37 -8.37 27.24
C CYS A 324 -10.35 -9.09 28.19
N LEU A 325 -11.64 -8.73 28.14
CA LEU A 325 -12.66 -9.36 28.96
C LEU A 325 -12.77 -10.87 28.70
N LEU A 326 -12.81 -11.27 27.43
CA LEU A 326 -12.92 -12.67 27.05
C LEU A 326 -11.68 -13.49 27.49
N TRP A 327 -10.47 -12.98 27.25
CA TRP A 327 -9.23 -13.70 27.59
C TRP A 327 -8.94 -13.72 29.10
N ILE A 328 -9.26 -12.66 29.83
CA ILE A 328 -9.19 -12.68 31.32
C ILE A 328 -10.12 -13.76 31.86
N THR A 329 -11.34 -13.86 31.35
CA THR A 329 -12.31 -14.89 31.75
C THR A 329 -11.80 -16.30 31.43
N VAL A 330 -11.30 -16.54 30.22
CA VAL A 330 -10.73 -17.84 29.79
C VAL A 330 -9.49 -18.20 30.62
N PHE A 331 -8.58 -17.24 30.83
CA PHE A 331 -7.36 -17.48 31.60
C PHE A 331 -7.68 -17.86 33.04
N TYR A 332 -8.64 -17.17 33.68
CA TYR A 332 -9.07 -17.45 35.03
C TYR A 332 -9.73 -18.84 35.15
N LEU A 333 -10.57 -19.22 34.17
CA LEU A 333 -11.36 -20.45 34.23
C LEU A 333 -10.59 -21.69 33.73
N GLU A 334 -9.78 -21.57 32.69
CA GLU A 334 -9.18 -22.70 31.96
C GLU A 334 -7.65 -22.76 31.98
N LYS A 335 -6.97 -21.69 32.43
CA LYS A 335 -5.49 -21.55 32.40
C LYS A 335 -4.86 -21.83 31.04
N ARG A 336 -5.64 -21.67 29.98
CA ARG A 336 -5.17 -21.89 28.59
C ARG A 336 -4.42 -20.68 28.07
N LYS A 337 -3.39 -20.97 27.25
CA LYS A 337 -2.57 -19.96 26.54
C LYS A 337 -2.84 -20.03 25.03
N PRO A 338 -2.67 -18.92 24.30
CA PRO A 338 -2.73 -18.92 22.85
C PRO A 338 -1.72 -19.89 22.23
N GLU A 339 -2.02 -20.36 21.03
CA GLU A 339 -1.15 -21.27 20.30
C GLU A 339 0.17 -20.57 19.88
N LYS A 340 1.26 -21.36 19.77
CA LYS A 340 2.61 -20.85 19.46
C LYS A 340 2.67 -20.05 18.16
N GLY A 341 1.92 -20.47 17.13
CA GLY A 341 1.84 -19.75 15.86
C GLY A 341 1.23 -18.35 16.01
N MET A 342 0.19 -18.20 16.84
CA MET A 342 -0.42 -16.91 17.12
C MET A 342 0.52 -15.99 17.88
N GLY A 343 1.27 -16.54 18.85
CA GLY A 343 2.28 -15.77 19.58
C GLY A 343 3.40 -15.26 18.66
N LEU A 344 3.82 -16.06 17.69
CA LEU A 344 4.82 -15.63 16.69
C LEU A 344 4.29 -14.51 15.80
N LEU A 345 3.07 -14.64 15.26
CA LEU A 345 2.45 -13.59 14.43
C LEU A 345 2.25 -12.30 15.22
N LEU A 346 1.75 -12.39 16.45
CA LEU A 346 1.56 -11.22 17.33
C LEU A 346 2.89 -10.51 17.62
N PHE A 347 3.93 -11.26 18.00
CA PHE A 347 5.27 -10.72 18.24
C PHE A 347 5.82 -10.02 17.02
N THR A 348 5.69 -10.65 15.84
CA THR A 348 6.18 -10.10 14.58
C THR A 348 5.45 -8.82 14.19
N CYS A 349 4.11 -8.83 14.26
CA CYS A 349 3.32 -7.65 13.94
C CYS A 349 3.56 -6.50 14.93
N ALA A 350 3.68 -6.80 16.23
CA ALA A 350 3.98 -5.78 17.23
C ALA A 350 5.36 -5.14 17.00
N GLY A 351 6.39 -5.96 16.70
CA GLY A 351 7.73 -5.47 16.39
C GLY A 351 7.77 -4.64 15.10
N TYR A 352 7.12 -5.11 14.04
CA TYR A 352 6.99 -4.36 12.80
C TYR A 352 6.26 -3.03 13.03
N PHE A 353 5.08 -3.08 13.64
CA PHE A 353 4.26 -1.90 13.92
C PHE A 353 5.03 -0.85 14.72
N PHE A 354 5.71 -1.27 15.78
CA PHE A 354 6.55 -0.39 16.60
C PHE A 354 7.67 0.25 15.78
N THR A 355 8.45 -0.57 15.06
CA THR A 355 9.62 -0.08 14.32
C THR A 355 9.20 0.86 13.19
N ILE A 356 8.17 0.49 12.41
CA ILE A 356 7.65 1.36 11.34
C ILE A 356 7.06 2.65 11.92
N SER A 357 6.32 2.59 13.02
CA SER A 357 5.81 3.80 13.68
C SER A 357 6.93 4.74 14.09
N LYS A 358 8.10 4.21 14.46
CA LYS A 358 9.28 5.02 14.82
C LYS A 358 10.04 5.58 13.63
N THR A 359 10.10 4.86 12.52
CA THR A 359 11.02 5.16 11.41
C THR A 359 10.34 5.74 10.18
N ALA A 360 9.03 5.54 10.00
CA ALA A 360 8.32 6.03 8.83
C ALA A 360 8.10 7.55 8.87
N LEU A 361 8.00 8.16 7.70
CA LEU A 361 7.65 9.58 7.58
C LEU A 361 6.22 9.85 8.08
N LEU A 362 6.04 10.98 8.73
CA LEU A 362 4.73 11.48 9.14
C LEU A 362 4.20 12.45 8.08
N LEU A 363 3.46 11.93 7.12
CA LEU A 363 2.86 12.67 6.00
C LEU A 363 1.33 12.73 6.16
N GLY A 364 0.85 13.01 7.36
CA GLY A 364 -0.58 12.96 7.65
C GLY A 364 -1.16 11.55 7.47
N GLU A 365 -2.42 11.49 7.05
CA GLU A 365 -3.18 10.24 6.94
C GLU A 365 -2.62 9.27 5.89
N THR A 366 -1.94 9.78 4.87
CA THR A 366 -1.29 8.97 3.83
C THR A 366 -0.15 8.10 4.36
N SER A 367 0.39 8.39 5.56
CA SER A 367 1.37 7.56 6.27
C SER A 367 0.83 6.16 6.59
N ASN A 368 -0.50 5.96 6.54
CA ASN A 368 -1.15 4.67 6.70
C ASN A 368 -0.55 3.56 5.80
N ARG A 369 -0.06 3.93 4.62
CA ARG A 369 0.60 3.04 3.65
C ARG A 369 1.76 2.23 4.23
N TYR A 370 2.48 2.77 5.22
CA TYR A 370 3.65 2.11 5.79
C TYR A 370 3.31 0.88 6.67
N GLN A 371 2.10 0.86 7.24
CA GLN A 371 1.62 -0.25 8.06
C GLN A 371 0.75 -1.24 7.26
N LEU A 372 0.36 -0.91 6.02
CA LEU A 372 -0.48 -1.72 5.15
C LEU A 372 -0.06 -3.20 5.08
N PRO A 373 1.25 -3.53 5.00
CA PRO A 373 1.69 -4.91 4.81
C PRO A 373 1.26 -5.88 5.91
N ILE A 374 1.02 -5.40 7.13
CA ILE A 374 0.63 -6.25 8.25
C ILE A 374 -0.87 -6.21 8.58
N TYR A 375 -1.66 -5.35 7.93
CA TYR A 375 -3.07 -5.16 8.30
C TYR A 375 -3.89 -6.45 8.17
N GLY A 376 -3.66 -7.26 7.14
CA GLY A 376 -4.35 -8.55 7.01
C GLY A 376 -4.08 -9.49 8.19
N ILE A 377 -2.84 -9.51 8.69
CA ILE A 377 -2.47 -10.33 9.84
C ILE A 377 -3.05 -9.73 11.14
N LEU A 378 -3.05 -8.41 11.30
CA LEU A 378 -3.65 -7.75 12.47
C LEU A 378 -5.16 -7.98 12.53
N VAL A 379 -5.88 -7.84 11.42
CA VAL A 379 -7.32 -8.16 11.32
C VAL A 379 -7.59 -9.62 11.70
N PHE A 380 -6.77 -10.54 11.18
CA PHE A 380 -6.86 -11.95 11.58
C PHE A 380 -6.67 -12.14 13.09
N LEU A 381 -5.65 -11.53 13.66
CA LEU A 381 -5.39 -11.64 15.11
C LEU A 381 -6.57 -11.07 15.93
N LEU A 382 -7.15 -9.93 15.55
CA LEU A 382 -8.32 -9.38 16.23
C LEU A 382 -9.50 -10.35 16.18
N LEU A 383 -9.83 -10.87 14.99
CA LEU A 383 -10.94 -11.84 14.83
C LEU A 383 -10.68 -13.16 15.60
N TYR A 384 -9.44 -13.65 15.57
CA TYR A 384 -9.05 -14.84 16.32
C TYR A 384 -9.20 -14.64 17.83
N PHE A 385 -8.67 -13.53 18.36
CA PHE A 385 -8.72 -13.24 19.78
C PHE A 385 -10.11 -12.84 20.29
N LEU A 386 -11.05 -12.49 19.41
CA LEU A 386 -12.47 -12.35 19.74
C LEU A 386 -13.21 -13.69 19.70
N TYR A 387 -13.06 -14.45 18.61
CA TYR A 387 -13.88 -15.64 18.39
C TYR A 387 -13.46 -16.83 19.26
N VAL A 388 -12.16 -17.13 19.36
CA VAL A 388 -11.69 -18.35 20.04
C VAL A 388 -12.06 -18.39 21.52
N PRO A 389 -11.84 -17.33 22.33
CA PRO A 389 -12.24 -17.37 23.72
C PRO A 389 -13.78 -17.41 23.90
N ALA A 390 -14.54 -16.75 23.01
CA ALA A 390 -16.00 -16.86 23.01
C ALA A 390 -16.48 -18.30 22.75
N GLU A 391 -15.90 -18.97 21.74
CA GLU A 391 -16.17 -20.38 21.45
C GLU A 391 -15.83 -21.29 22.65
N MET A 392 -14.69 -21.04 23.31
CA MET A 392 -14.27 -21.82 24.48
C MET A 392 -15.29 -21.68 25.63
N LEU A 393 -15.74 -20.48 25.91
CA LEU A 393 -16.75 -20.23 26.97
C LEU A 393 -18.09 -20.86 26.60
N ILE A 394 -18.55 -20.73 25.35
CA ILE A 394 -19.79 -21.35 24.89
C ILE A 394 -19.71 -22.87 25.01
N ASN A 395 -18.60 -23.48 24.58
CA ASN A 395 -18.42 -24.92 24.66
C ASN A 395 -18.38 -25.42 26.12
N ARG A 396 -17.78 -24.66 27.03
CA ARG A 396 -17.76 -25.00 28.45
C ARG A 396 -19.15 -24.92 29.13
N TYR A 397 -19.83 -23.77 29.01
CA TYR A 397 -21.08 -23.56 29.77
C TYR A 397 -22.31 -24.16 29.10
N ILE A 398 -22.32 -24.28 27.82
CA ILE A 398 -23.45 -24.78 27.01
C ILE A 398 -23.13 -26.15 26.43
N GLY A 399 -21.92 -26.37 25.91
CA GLY A 399 -21.50 -27.56 25.20
C GLY A 399 -21.48 -28.82 26.09
N GLU A 400 -21.10 -28.67 27.36
CA GLU A 400 -21.16 -29.75 28.35
C GLU A 400 -22.59 -30.24 28.59
N LYS A 401 -23.58 -29.36 28.46
CA LYS A 401 -25.00 -29.71 28.61
C LYS A 401 -25.66 -30.10 27.29
N ASN A 402 -25.39 -29.38 26.23
CA ASN A 402 -25.96 -29.62 24.91
C ASN A 402 -25.06 -29.12 23.78
N ARG A 403 -24.36 -30.06 23.13
CA ARG A 403 -23.44 -29.75 22.02
C ARG A 403 -24.14 -29.11 20.81
N GLN A 404 -25.39 -29.45 20.53
CA GLN A 404 -26.12 -28.86 19.37
C GLN A 404 -26.47 -27.40 19.64
N ILE A 405 -26.83 -27.05 20.88
CA ILE A 405 -27.11 -25.67 21.26
C ILE A 405 -25.80 -24.87 21.23
N ALA A 406 -24.70 -25.37 21.77
CA ALA A 406 -23.40 -24.70 21.72
C ALA A 406 -22.97 -24.40 20.27
N LEU A 407 -23.20 -25.36 19.36
CA LEU A 407 -22.91 -25.16 17.95
C LEU A 407 -23.72 -24.01 17.33
N LYS A 408 -25.02 -23.88 17.69
CA LYS A 408 -25.85 -22.76 17.22
C LYS A 408 -25.34 -21.42 17.76
N TRP A 409 -24.91 -21.35 19.01
CA TRP A 409 -24.32 -20.15 19.60
C TRP A 409 -23.00 -19.77 18.94
N ASN A 410 -22.12 -20.73 18.63
CA ASN A 410 -20.89 -20.49 17.89
C ASN A 410 -21.15 -19.91 16.49
N TYR A 411 -22.18 -20.41 15.78
CA TYR A 411 -22.63 -19.79 14.53
C TYR A 411 -23.22 -18.38 14.72
N GLY A 412 -23.93 -18.16 15.84
CA GLY A 412 -24.45 -16.83 16.20
C GLY A 412 -23.32 -15.81 16.36
N VAL A 413 -22.21 -16.20 17.02
CA VAL A 413 -21.03 -15.32 17.16
C VAL A 413 -20.39 -15.04 15.79
N LEU A 414 -20.23 -16.05 14.93
CA LEU A 414 -19.70 -15.84 13.58
C LEU A 414 -20.58 -14.92 12.74
N LEU A 415 -21.91 -15.06 12.84
CA LEU A 415 -22.85 -14.18 12.15
C LEU A 415 -22.80 -12.75 12.68
N LEU A 416 -22.66 -12.57 14.00
CA LEU A 416 -22.48 -11.26 14.62
C LEU A 416 -21.19 -10.59 14.15
N LEU A 417 -20.07 -11.33 14.13
CA LEU A 417 -18.79 -10.83 13.59
C LEU A 417 -18.90 -10.46 12.11
N PHE A 418 -19.60 -11.28 11.33
CA PHE A 418 -19.85 -10.98 9.91
C PHE A 418 -20.63 -9.68 9.73
N ALA A 419 -21.72 -9.50 10.49
CA ALA A 419 -22.53 -8.28 10.45
C ALA A 419 -21.73 -7.05 10.91
N ALA A 420 -20.92 -7.19 11.98
CA ALA A 420 -20.07 -6.13 12.48
C ALA A 420 -18.99 -5.71 11.45
N VAL A 421 -18.32 -6.67 10.84
CA VAL A 421 -17.32 -6.41 9.78
C VAL A 421 -17.96 -5.71 8.59
N LEU A 422 -19.09 -6.21 8.09
CA LEU A 422 -19.81 -5.55 6.99
C LEU A 422 -20.22 -4.12 7.34
N PHE A 423 -20.72 -3.90 8.56
CA PHE A 423 -21.11 -2.56 8.99
C PHE A 423 -19.91 -1.61 9.03
N ILE A 424 -18.78 -2.06 9.60
CA ILE A 424 -17.52 -1.29 9.67
C ILE A 424 -17.05 -0.90 8.27
N ASP A 425 -16.92 -1.88 7.37
CA ASP A 425 -16.37 -1.67 6.03
C ASP A 425 -17.29 -0.80 5.15
N VAL A 426 -18.60 -1.11 5.14
CA VAL A 426 -19.57 -0.34 4.35
C VAL A 426 -19.64 1.11 4.83
N THR A 427 -19.60 1.34 6.15
CA THR A 427 -19.62 2.70 6.70
C THR A 427 -18.34 3.45 6.32
N ALA A 428 -17.17 2.82 6.48
CA ALA A 428 -15.88 3.43 6.14
C ALA A 428 -15.79 3.79 4.63
N LEU A 429 -16.26 2.91 3.75
CA LEU A 429 -16.25 3.16 2.30
C LEU A 429 -17.27 4.23 1.88
N ARG A 430 -18.45 4.30 2.53
CA ARG A 430 -19.45 5.35 2.28
C ARG A 430 -18.98 6.73 2.77
N GLU A 431 -18.24 6.80 3.86
CA GLU A 431 -17.67 8.05 4.37
C GLU A 431 -16.45 8.52 3.57
N THR A 432 -16.19 7.91 2.40
CA THR A 432 -15.09 8.27 1.48
C THR A 432 -13.72 8.31 2.15
N LYS A 433 -13.45 7.37 3.08
CA LYS A 433 -12.14 7.25 3.75
C LYS A 433 -11.06 6.61 2.87
N VAL A 434 -11.23 6.64 1.56
CA VAL A 434 -10.25 6.09 0.61
C VAL A 434 -9.34 7.21 0.13
N PHE A 435 -8.03 7.02 0.28
CA PHE A 435 -7.00 7.99 -0.13
C PHE A 435 -6.55 7.80 -1.57
N PHE A 436 -5.75 8.75 -2.04
CA PHE A 436 -5.08 8.74 -3.34
C PHE A 436 -6.05 8.75 -4.53
N LEU A 437 -7.28 9.24 -4.32
CA LEU A 437 -8.26 9.40 -5.39
C LEU A 437 -8.17 10.77 -6.06
N TYR A 438 -7.85 11.82 -5.29
CA TYR A 438 -7.76 13.21 -5.77
C TYR A 438 -9.01 13.64 -6.54
N GLU A 439 -10.20 13.29 -6.00
CA GLU A 439 -11.48 13.62 -6.64
C GLU A 439 -11.74 15.12 -6.69
N GLU A 440 -11.17 15.86 -5.75
CA GLU A 440 -11.17 17.32 -5.70
C GLU A 440 -10.44 17.97 -6.89
N GLU A 441 -9.53 17.25 -7.55
CA GLU A 441 -8.81 17.74 -8.74
C GLU A 441 -9.63 17.56 -10.02
N LYS A 442 -10.74 16.79 -9.99
CA LYS A 442 -11.57 16.54 -11.17
C LYS A 442 -12.10 17.79 -11.85
N PRO A 443 -12.64 18.79 -11.12
CA PRO A 443 -13.10 20.04 -11.74
C PRO A 443 -11.99 20.79 -12.47
N ILE A 444 -10.77 20.76 -11.93
CA ILE A 444 -9.59 21.38 -12.55
C ILE A 444 -9.24 20.64 -13.84
N MET A 445 -9.21 19.32 -13.80
CA MET A 445 -8.93 18.49 -14.98
C MET A 445 -9.98 18.68 -16.08
N ASP A 446 -11.26 18.77 -15.71
CA ASP A 446 -12.33 19.00 -16.66
C ASP A 446 -12.19 20.40 -17.29
N TYR A 447 -11.89 21.44 -16.48
CA TYR A 447 -11.62 22.79 -16.95
C TYR A 447 -10.42 22.87 -17.90
N VAL A 448 -9.31 22.23 -17.55
CA VAL A 448 -8.08 22.17 -18.38
C VAL A 448 -8.37 21.51 -19.73
N LYS A 449 -9.13 20.41 -19.74
CA LYS A 449 -9.51 19.72 -20.98
C LYS A 449 -10.37 20.59 -21.89
N GLU A 450 -11.33 21.31 -21.32
CA GLU A 450 -12.20 22.23 -22.06
C GLU A 450 -11.43 23.44 -22.64
N ASN A 451 -10.29 23.80 -22.04
CA ASN A 451 -9.47 24.93 -22.43
C ASN A 451 -8.07 24.52 -22.93
N SER A 452 -7.91 23.29 -23.43
CA SER A 452 -6.62 22.76 -23.87
C SER A 452 -6.05 23.42 -25.13
N ASP A 453 -6.84 24.22 -25.84
CA ASP A 453 -6.46 25.06 -26.98
C ASP A 453 -5.91 26.45 -26.58
N VAL A 454 -6.14 26.86 -25.34
CA VAL A 454 -5.62 28.13 -24.80
C VAL A 454 -4.11 27.99 -24.52
N PRO A 455 -3.26 28.96 -24.93
CA PRO A 455 -1.85 28.94 -24.60
C PRO A 455 -1.63 28.92 -23.10
N VAL A 456 -0.68 28.11 -22.64
CA VAL A 456 -0.38 27.95 -21.22
C VAL A 456 1.08 28.31 -20.91
N ILE A 457 1.27 29.05 -19.83
CA ILE A 457 2.58 29.36 -19.25
C ILE A 457 2.67 28.79 -17.82
N VAL A 458 3.82 28.24 -17.46
CA VAL A 458 4.10 27.68 -16.14
C VAL A 458 5.30 28.43 -15.56
N PHE A 459 5.04 29.28 -14.53
CA PHE A 459 6.07 29.95 -13.76
C PHE A 459 6.57 29.04 -12.64
N TYR A 460 7.71 28.39 -12.85
CA TYR A 460 8.29 27.45 -11.90
C TYR A 460 9.29 28.13 -10.96
N ASN A 461 9.43 27.58 -9.75
CA ASN A 461 10.42 27.99 -8.78
C ASN A 461 11.79 27.35 -9.09
N GLU A 462 12.84 28.17 -9.25
CA GLU A 462 14.20 27.70 -9.53
C GLU A 462 14.79 26.80 -8.43
N SER A 463 14.37 26.99 -7.18
CA SER A 463 14.84 26.19 -6.04
C SER A 463 14.25 24.79 -6.03
N SER A 464 13.15 24.56 -6.75
CA SER A 464 12.43 23.28 -6.81
C SER A 464 11.76 23.08 -8.18
N PRO A 465 12.53 23.04 -9.27
CA PRO A 465 11.98 22.97 -10.62
C PRO A 465 11.24 21.65 -10.88
N ASP A 466 11.56 20.60 -10.15
CA ASP A 466 10.90 19.29 -10.15
C ASP A 466 9.43 19.36 -9.69
N ASN A 467 9.01 20.41 -8.98
CA ASN A 467 7.60 20.59 -8.63
C ASN A 467 6.67 20.74 -9.83
N VAL A 468 7.16 21.07 -11.02
CA VAL A 468 6.39 21.05 -12.28
C VAL A 468 5.78 19.66 -12.55
N TRP A 469 6.43 18.57 -12.11
CA TRP A 469 5.87 17.22 -12.26
C TRP A 469 4.54 17.00 -11.53
N ARG A 470 4.26 17.79 -10.51
CA ARG A 470 2.97 17.70 -9.79
C ARG A 470 1.78 18.15 -10.64
N LEU A 471 2.04 18.83 -11.75
CA LEU A 471 1.06 19.26 -12.73
C LEU A 471 1.00 18.34 -13.95
N SER A 472 1.71 17.21 -13.95
CA SER A 472 1.95 16.40 -15.16
C SER A 472 0.68 15.92 -15.85
N ASP A 473 -0.34 15.52 -15.09
CA ASP A 473 -1.62 15.08 -15.63
C ASP A 473 -2.38 16.20 -16.33
N GLU A 474 -2.34 17.43 -15.80
CA GLU A 474 -2.94 18.62 -16.37
C GLU A 474 -2.14 19.11 -17.60
N LEU A 475 -0.83 19.23 -17.46
CA LEU A 475 0.03 19.76 -18.51
C LEU A 475 0.07 18.86 -19.76
N MET A 476 -0.17 17.56 -19.62
CA MET A 476 -0.28 16.64 -20.76
C MET A 476 -1.54 16.85 -21.59
N GLU A 477 -2.53 17.60 -21.14
CA GLU A 477 -3.72 17.94 -21.94
C GLU A 477 -3.44 19.03 -22.98
N PHE A 478 -2.43 19.91 -22.75
CA PHE A 478 -2.05 20.97 -23.68
C PHE A 478 -1.15 20.45 -24.81
N PRO A 479 -1.27 20.98 -26.05
CA PRO A 479 -0.37 20.63 -27.15
C PRO A 479 1.10 20.97 -26.88
N GLU A 480 1.34 22.07 -26.19
CA GLU A 480 2.64 22.58 -25.76
C GLU A 480 2.48 23.45 -24.52
N ILE A 481 3.52 23.56 -23.71
CA ILE A 481 3.57 24.39 -22.51
C ILE A 481 4.77 25.34 -22.59
N TYR A 482 4.61 26.58 -22.13
CA TYR A 482 5.73 27.51 -22.01
C TYR A 482 6.25 27.51 -20.57
N LEU A 483 7.50 27.18 -20.39
CA LEU A 483 8.14 27.18 -19.09
C LEU A 483 8.86 28.52 -18.87
N ALA A 484 8.66 29.15 -17.71
CA ALA A 484 9.36 30.37 -17.32
C ALA A 484 9.76 30.31 -15.85
N SER A 485 10.96 30.78 -15.52
CA SER A 485 11.44 30.88 -14.16
C SER A 485 10.81 32.08 -13.46
N GLN A 486 10.35 31.89 -12.20
CA GLN A 486 9.90 33.01 -11.34
C GLN A 486 11.03 33.99 -11.01
N GLY A 487 12.28 33.48 -10.91
CA GLY A 487 13.46 34.34 -10.63
C GLY A 487 13.86 35.23 -11.81
N ASN A 488 13.41 34.93 -13.04
CA ASN A 488 13.71 35.74 -14.21
C ASN A 488 12.64 36.81 -14.44
N GLN A 489 12.93 38.02 -14.01
CA GLN A 489 12.02 39.16 -14.10
C GLN A 489 12.05 39.90 -15.45
N GLU A 490 12.77 39.40 -16.45
CA GLU A 490 12.76 40.00 -17.79
C GLU A 490 11.36 39.88 -18.43
N LYS A 491 11.09 40.84 -19.33
CA LYS A 491 9.83 40.88 -20.07
C LYS A 491 9.64 39.61 -20.93
N ILE A 492 8.45 39.01 -20.88
CA ILE A 492 8.07 37.92 -21.81
C ILE A 492 7.90 38.55 -23.21
N THR A 493 8.63 38.03 -24.19
CA THR A 493 8.61 38.52 -25.58
C THR A 493 8.05 37.55 -26.58
N ASP A 494 7.63 36.38 -26.12
CA ASP A 494 7.05 35.34 -27.00
C ASP A 494 5.73 35.81 -27.60
N GLU A 495 5.62 35.77 -28.94
CA GLU A 495 4.46 36.29 -29.67
C GLU A 495 3.17 35.48 -29.43
N LYS A 496 3.27 34.16 -29.18
CA LYS A 496 2.09 33.32 -28.89
C LYS A 496 1.45 33.71 -27.56
N LEU A 497 2.25 34.16 -26.59
CA LEU A 497 1.79 34.62 -25.30
C LEU A 497 1.31 36.06 -25.33
N THR A 498 2.14 36.98 -25.88
CA THR A 498 1.89 38.42 -25.83
C THR A 498 0.76 38.87 -26.76
N LYS A 499 0.47 38.13 -27.84
CA LYS A 499 -0.63 38.42 -28.78
C LYS A 499 -1.91 37.62 -28.50
N SER A 500 -1.92 36.77 -27.48
CA SER A 500 -3.11 36.01 -27.10
C SER A 500 -4.11 36.90 -26.39
N ASP A 501 -5.41 36.71 -26.69
CA ASP A 501 -6.50 37.37 -25.99
C ASP A 501 -6.87 36.65 -24.69
N ARG A 502 -6.29 35.45 -24.46
CA ARG A 502 -6.54 34.62 -23.28
C ARG A 502 -5.36 33.70 -23.00
N LEU A 503 -4.96 33.58 -21.73
CA LEU A 503 -3.88 32.69 -21.28
C LEU A 503 -4.27 31.91 -20.04
N LEU A 504 -3.79 30.69 -19.93
CA LEU A 504 -3.75 29.94 -18.67
C LEU A 504 -2.36 30.06 -18.06
N VAL A 505 -2.30 30.37 -16.77
CA VAL A 505 -1.05 30.68 -16.09
C VAL A 505 -0.96 29.86 -14.80
N TYR A 506 -0.07 28.87 -14.79
CA TYR A 506 0.31 28.21 -13.55
C TYR A 506 1.44 28.97 -12.88
N VAL A 507 1.27 29.31 -11.61
CA VAL A 507 2.32 29.97 -10.83
C VAL A 507 2.61 29.14 -9.59
N ALA A 508 3.88 28.79 -9.36
CA ALA A 508 4.30 28.16 -8.13
C ALA A 508 4.04 29.09 -6.94
N ASP A 509 3.50 28.55 -5.85
CA ASP A 509 3.18 29.31 -4.64
C ASP A 509 4.47 29.75 -3.93
N HIS A 510 4.99 30.93 -4.34
CA HIS A 510 6.20 31.56 -3.83
C HIS A 510 5.97 33.08 -3.68
N GLU A 511 6.89 33.78 -3.01
CA GLU A 511 6.79 35.21 -2.69
C GLU A 511 6.61 36.10 -3.93
N ASP A 512 7.17 35.74 -5.09
CA ASP A 512 7.15 36.52 -6.33
C ASP A 512 5.94 36.27 -7.25
N LYS A 513 4.90 35.64 -6.74
CA LYS A 513 3.73 35.22 -7.51
C LYS A 513 3.02 36.35 -8.23
N GLU A 514 2.73 37.42 -7.54
CA GLU A 514 2.06 38.61 -8.11
C GLU A 514 2.95 39.30 -9.15
N GLU A 515 4.25 39.34 -8.92
CA GLU A 515 5.21 39.99 -9.83
C GLU A 515 5.26 39.26 -11.18
N CYS A 516 5.22 37.92 -11.18
CA CYS A 516 5.13 37.13 -12.42
C CYS A 516 3.87 37.49 -13.23
N LEU A 517 2.72 37.61 -12.57
CA LEU A 517 1.46 38.00 -13.20
C LEU A 517 1.50 39.42 -13.76
N TYR A 518 2.02 40.39 -13.00
CA TYR A 518 2.18 41.75 -13.47
C TYR A 518 3.15 41.87 -14.64
N ASN A 519 4.26 41.15 -14.61
CA ASN A 519 5.22 41.18 -15.70
C ASN A 519 4.62 40.61 -16.98
N LEU A 520 3.77 39.59 -16.89
CA LEU A 520 3.06 39.06 -18.03
C LEU A 520 2.01 40.02 -18.58
N LEU A 521 1.20 40.68 -17.74
CA LEU A 521 0.28 41.73 -18.16
C LEU A 521 0.98 42.91 -18.86
N ARG A 522 2.12 43.37 -18.33
CA ARG A 522 2.92 44.44 -18.96
C ARG A 522 3.58 43.99 -20.28
N SER A 523 3.67 42.72 -20.53
CA SER A 523 4.25 42.17 -21.75
C SER A 523 3.23 41.99 -22.87
N SER A 524 1.96 42.07 -22.57
CA SER A 524 0.86 41.93 -23.53
C SER A 524 0.10 43.23 -23.69
N ASP A 525 -0.31 43.54 -24.93
CA ASP A 525 -1.20 44.65 -25.25
C ASP A 525 -2.68 44.25 -25.25
N ARG A 526 -2.99 42.97 -25.00
CA ARG A 526 -4.33 42.38 -25.11
C ARG A 526 -4.89 41.91 -23.78
N LEU A 527 -4.03 41.54 -22.84
CA LEU A 527 -4.43 41.10 -21.51
C LEU A 527 -4.57 42.28 -20.55
N SER A 528 -5.66 42.34 -19.82
CA SER A 528 -5.97 43.46 -18.90
C SER A 528 -6.18 43.04 -17.46
N GLU A 529 -6.60 41.82 -17.22
CA GLU A 529 -6.92 41.30 -15.89
C GLU A 529 -6.64 39.81 -15.76
N TYR A 530 -6.61 39.33 -14.52
CA TYR A 530 -6.51 37.91 -14.22
C TYR A 530 -7.42 37.53 -13.06
N HIS A 531 -7.84 36.29 -13.05
CA HIS A 531 -8.57 35.72 -11.93
C HIS A 531 -8.09 34.30 -11.61
N VAL A 532 -8.27 33.90 -10.34
CA VAL A 532 -7.93 32.56 -9.88
C VAL A 532 -8.96 31.57 -10.38
N VAL A 533 -8.50 30.55 -11.08
CA VAL A 533 -9.32 29.42 -11.52
C VAL A 533 -9.31 28.33 -10.45
N ALA A 534 -8.12 27.99 -9.93
CA ALA A 534 -7.96 26.94 -8.94
C ALA A 534 -6.67 27.13 -8.12
N GLU A 535 -6.72 26.65 -6.87
CA GLU A 535 -5.54 26.49 -6.02
C GLU A 535 -5.28 24.99 -5.84
N LYS A 536 -4.06 24.59 -6.09
CA LYS A 536 -3.57 23.23 -5.91
C LYS A 536 -2.32 23.28 -5.01
N ASN A 537 -1.95 22.17 -4.39
CA ASN A 537 -0.76 22.14 -3.52
C ASN A 537 0.50 22.66 -4.23
N LEU A 538 1.05 23.75 -3.73
CA LEU A 538 2.21 24.50 -4.25
C LEU A 538 1.98 25.25 -5.59
N TRP A 539 0.77 25.28 -6.13
CA TRP A 539 0.46 25.90 -7.40
C TRP A 539 -0.89 26.62 -7.38
N THR A 540 -0.96 27.71 -8.10
CA THR A 540 -2.23 28.38 -8.42
C THR A 540 -2.36 28.50 -9.93
N LEU A 541 -3.53 28.12 -10.43
CA LEU A 541 -3.94 28.30 -11.82
C LEU A 541 -4.73 29.60 -11.94
N TYR A 542 -4.29 30.46 -12.82
CA TYR A 542 -4.97 31.71 -13.20
C TYR A 542 -5.42 31.63 -14.65
N GLU A 543 -6.46 32.35 -14.94
CA GLU A 543 -6.85 32.74 -16.30
C GLU A 543 -6.64 34.23 -16.45
N MET A 544 -6.01 34.63 -17.55
CA MET A 544 -5.79 36.00 -17.97
C MET A 544 -6.59 36.30 -19.22
N ASN A 545 -7.25 37.48 -19.25
CA ASN A 545 -8.10 37.95 -20.34
C ASN A 545 -7.75 39.38 -20.75
#